data_98907fc3f3c778dc95232989a8e1c6b9
#
_entry.id   98907fc3f3c778dc95232989a8e1c6b9
#
_cell.length_a   1.000
_cell.length_b   1.000
_cell.length_c   1.000
_cell.angle_alpha   90.00
_cell.angle_beta   90.00
_cell.angle_gamma   90.00
#
_symmetry.space_group_name_H-M   'P 1'
#
loop_
_entity.id
_entity.type
_entity.pdbx_description
1 polymer ?
#
loop_
_entity_poly.entity_id
_entity_poly.type
_entity_poly.pdbx_seq_one_letter_code
_entity_poly.pdbx_strand_id
1 'polypeptide(L)'
;HYNKKTRKVVLSAHMRPGGYTQLKSFWHQITPKGGIEIGTMERPLGHDSRDQSLFVDEDGTAYLLSATHMNSDINIYRLDETWTKPVALANTICKGQHRETPSILKKDGTYYFFSSKASGWYPSQTMYASADRIDGKWSPLKEIGNNSTYGVQFNYVQQTTGTRETLGLWGFHWGAQYHHRDPDGTFTRISPATFNHGYASMNYFRFVEFHDQYGIIPVQNGRNLTLGATVVPSHAPGDGSAAPDCITDGSDMASSPYFKSSHYPYSVTIELPQPSRISEIKSGHPVG
;
A
#
# COMPACT_ATOMS: atom_id res chain seq x y z
N HIS A 1 3.71 -9.82 -11.18
CA HIS A 1 2.38 -9.63 -11.79
C HIS A 1 2.09 -10.66 -12.89
N TYR A 2 0.82 -11.10 -13.02
CA TYR A 2 0.39 -12.04 -14.06
C TYR A 2 -0.03 -11.29 -15.32
N ASN A 3 0.68 -11.54 -16.42
CA ASN A 3 0.34 -11.00 -17.72
C ASN A 3 -0.67 -11.92 -18.42
N LYS A 4 -1.92 -11.47 -18.51
CA LYS A 4 -3.02 -12.26 -19.11
C LYS A 4 -2.80 -12.57 -20.61
N LYS A 5 -2.11 -11.68 -21.36
CA LYS A 5 -1.84 -11.83 -22.79
C LYS A 5 -0.80 -12.92 -23.04
N THR A 6 0.30 -12.94 -22.30
CA THR A 6 1.37 -13.94 -22.43
C THR A 6 1.13 -15.18 -21.58
N ARG A 7 0.19 -15.12 -20.62
CA ARG A 7 -0.10 -16.16 -19.62
C ARG A 7 1.10 -16.51 -18.74
N LYS A 8 1.97 -15.53 -18.47
CA LYS A 8 3.18 -15.68 -17.65
C LYS A 8 3.11 -14.75 -16.45
N VAL A 9 3.75 -15.15 -15.36
CA VAL A 9 4.02 -14.25 -14.24
C VAL A 9 5.33 -13.53 -14.52
N VAL A 10 5.29 -12.21 -14.52
CA VAL A 10 6.48 -11.36 -14.70
C VAL A 10 7.00 -10.94 -13.34
N LEU A 11 8.29 -11.15 -13.13
CA LEU A 11 9.05 -10.71 -11.97
C LEU A 11 10.13 -9.73 -12.42
N SER A 12 10.35 -8.69 -11.65
CA SER A 12 11.49 -7.80 -11.86
C SER A 12 12.27 -7.63 -10.55
N ALA A 13 13.58 -7.51 -10.65
CA ALA A 13 14.47 -7.24 -9.54
C ALA A 13 15.58 -6.30 -10.01
N HIS A 14 16.19 -5.56 -9.09
CA HIS A 14 17.43 -4.90 -9.41
C HIS A 14 18.61 -5.82 -9.18
N MET A 15 19.65 -5.68 -10.00
CA MET A 15 20.90 -6.42 -9.91
C MET A 15 22.08 -5.46 -9.84
N ARG A 16 23.09 -5.84 -9.07
CA ARG A 16 24.29 -5.02 -8.82
C ARG A 16 25.56 -5.74 -9.31
N PRO A 17 25.79 -5.85 -10.63
CA PRO A 17 26.91 -6.63 -11.17
C PRO A 17 28.29 -6.02 -10.91
N GLY A 18 28.39 -4.70 -10.66
CA GLY A 18 29.67 -4.01 -10.48
C GLY A 18 29.63 -2.86 -9.47
N GLY A 19 28.82 -2.98 -8.41
CA GLY A 19 28.64 -1.93 -7.42
C GLY A 19 27.43 -1.04 -7.67
N TYR A 20 27.24 -0.02 -6.83
CA TYR A 20 26.04 0.82 -6.84
C TYR A 20 25.88 1.70 -8.09
N THR A 21 26.95 1.93 -8.84
CA THR A 21 26.92 2.74 -10.09
C THR A 21 26.45 1.95 -11.31
N GLN A 22 26.34 0.62 -11.20
CA GLN A 22 25.98 -0.26 -12.32
C GLN A 22 24.70 -1.06 -12.06
N LEU A 23 23.79 -0.50 -11.29
CA LEU A 23 22.51 -1.12 -11.01
C LEU A 23 21.65 -1.21 -12.27
N LYS A 24 21.08 -2.41 -12.48
CA LYS A 24 20.27 -2.79 -13.62
C LYS A 24 18.96 -3.41 -13.17
N SER A 25 17.93 -3.30 -14.00
CA SER A 25 16.73 -4.14 -13.89
C SER A 25 17.01 -5.50 -14.48
N PHE A 26 16.52 -6.51 -13.83
CA PHE A 26 16.58 -7.89 -14.24
C PHE A 26 15.17 -8.49 -14.28
N TRP A 27 14.89 -9.26 -15.33
CA TRP A 27 13.55 -9.73 -15.62
C TRP A 27 13.50 -11.26 -15.65
N HIS A 28 12.44 -11.83 -15.08
CA HIS A 28 12.10 -13.23 -15.17
C HIS A 28 10.65 -13.40 -15.57
N GLN A 29 10.36 -14.49 -16.23
CA GLN A 29 9.00 -14.91 -16.50
C GLN A 29 8.79 -16.35 -16.02
N ILE A 30 7.71 -16.59 -15.28
CA ILE A 30 7.30 -17.93 -14.89
C ILE A 30 6.19 -18.37 -15.85
N THR A 31 6.40 -19.50 -16.51
CA THR A 31 5.44 -20.08 -17.46
C THR A 31 4.30 -20.77 -16.71
N PRO A 32 3.15 -21.04 -17.36
CA PRO A 32 2.05 -21.79 -16.74
C PRO A 32 2.42 -23.20 -16.26
N LYS A 33 3.50 -23.78 -16.81
CA LYS A 33 4.02 -25.09 -16.40
C LYS A 33 5.08 -25.01 -15.28
N GLY A 34 5.29 -23.83 -14.70
CA GLY A 34 6.27 -23.60 -13.64
C GLY A 34 7.71 -23.45 -14.11
N GLY A 35 7.99 -23.46 -15.42
CA GLY A 35 9.32 -23.16 -15.94
C GLY A 35 9.69 -21.70 -15.76
N ILE A 36 10.95 -21.42 -15.45
CA ILE A 36 11.49 -20.06 -15.33
C ILE A 36 12.23 -19.69 -16.61
N GLU A 37 11.79 -18.65 -17.28
CA GLU A 37 12.51 -18.03 -18.39
C GLU A 37 13.30 -16.84 -17.84
N ILE A 38 14.63 -16.93 -17.95
CA ILE A 38 15.55 -15.87 -17.57
C ILE A 38 15.48 -14.80 -18.66
N GLY A 39 15.08 -13.60 -18.27
CA GLY A 39 15.02 -12.47 -19.18
C GLY A 39 16.32 -11.66 -19.23
N THR A 40 16.20 -10.44 -19.72
CA THR A 40 17.32 -9.54 -19.89
C THR A 40 17.72 -8.84 -18.59
N MET A 41 18.98 -8.44 -18.52
CA MET A 41 19.50 -7.55 -17.50
C MET A 41 19.99 -6.26 -18.17
N GLU A 42 19.31 -5.16 -17.95
CA GLU A 42 19.62 -3.91 -18.62
C GLU A 42 19.42 -2.68 -17.73
N ARG A 43 20.02 -1.59 -18.11
CA ARG A 43 19.71 -0.26 -17.55
C ARG A 43 18.48 0.29 -18.30
N PRO A 44 17.34 0.48 -17.62
CA PRO A 44 16.12 0.94 -18.28
C PRO A 44 16.35 2.25 -19.04
N LEU A 45 16.30 2.20 -20.37
CA LEU A 45 16.61 3.34 -21.27
C LEU A 45 17.93 4.06 -20.93
N GLY A 46 18.94 3.30 -20.43
CA GLY A 46 20.26 3.82 -20.07
C GLY A 46 20.43 4.32 -18.64
N HIS A 47 19.35 4.43 -17.86
CA HIS A 47 19.41 4.88 -16.47
C HIS A 47 19.73 3.70 -15.52
N ASP A 48 20.39 4.00 -14.39
CA ASP A 48 20.54 3.03 -13.30
C ASP A 48 19.15 2.70 -12.70
N SER A 49 19.00 1.48 -12.18
CA SER A 49 17.77 1.00 -11.59
C SER A 49 18.06 0.39 -10.23
N ARG A 50 17.54 1.04 -9.18
CA ARG A 50 17.63 0.58 -7.80
C ARG A 50 16.30 0.00 -7.37
N ASP A 51 15.80 0.35 -6.20
CA ASP A 51 14.50 -0.12 -5.74
C ASP A 51 13.44 0.10 -6.82
N GLN A 52 12.67 -0.95 -7.07
CA GLN A 52 11.74 -0.93 -8.19
C GLN A 52 10.48 -1.73 -7.88
N SER A 53 9.40 -1.36 -8.55
CA SER A 53 8.16 -2.13 -8.55
C SER A 53 7.48 -2.11 -9.91
N LEU A 54 6.56 -3.04 -10.12
CA LEU A 54 5.69 -3.07 -11.29
C LEU A 54 4.31 -2.55 -10.91
N PHE A 55 3.74 -1.74 -11.77
CA PHE A 55 2.35 -1.34 -11.72
C PHE A 55 1.67 -1.71 -13.04
N VAL A 56 0.47 -2.27 -12.98
CA VAL A 56 -0.34 -2.59 -14.14
C VAL A 56 -1.64 -1.81 -14.04
N ASP A 57 -1.89 -0.97 -15.02
CA ASP A 57 -3.11 -0.17 -15.08
C ASP A 57 -4.32 -1.01 -15.54
N GLU A 58 -5.50 -0.47 -15.38
CA GLU A 58 -6.79 -1.12 -15.72
C GLU A 58 -6.90 -1.47 -17.20
N ASP A 59 -6.26 -0.68 -18.08
CA ASP A 59 -6.19 -0.94 -19.53
C ASP A 59 -5.18 -2.03 -19.92
N GLY A 60 -4.44 -2.58 -18.95
CA GLY A 60 -3.40 -3.58 -19.16
C GLY A 60 -2.02 -3.01 -19.47
N THR A 61 -1.87 -1.69 -19.54
CA THR A 61 -0.56 -1.03 -19.68
C THR A 61 0.26 -1.25 -18.41
N ALA A 62 1.48 -1.75 -18.57
CA ALA A 62 2.37 -1.99 -17.45
C ALA A 62 3.47 -0.92 -17.37
N TYR A 63 3.86 -0.63 -16.15
CA TYR A 63 4.90 0.35 -15.84
C TYR A 63 5.91 -0.24 -14.86
N LEU A 64 7.19 0.06 -15.09
CA LEU A 64 8.25 -0.10 -14.11
C LEU A 64 8.46 1.24 -13.41
N LEU A 65 8.36 1.24 -12.11
CA LEU A 65 8.81 2.34 -11.27
C LEU A 65 10.20 2.00 -10.76
N SER A 66 11.13 2.93 -10.85
CA SER A 66 12.51 2.67 -10.43
C SER A 66 13.16 3.90 -9.83
N ALA A 67 13.74 3.74 -8.65
CA ALA A 67 14.67 4.71 -8.10
C ALA A 67 15.95 4.75 -8.97
N THR A 68 16.39 5.94 -9.30
CA THR A 68 17.52 6.17 -10.22
C THR A 68 18.38 7.34 -9.73
N HIS A 69 19.52 7.59 -10.41
CA HIS A 69 20.46 8.64 -10.04
C HIS A 69 20.84 8.59 -8.56
N MET A 70 21.23 7.40 -8.08
CA MET A 70 21.55 7.16 -6.65
C MET A 70 20.39 7.51 -5.71
N ASN A 71 19.17 7.08 -6.06
CA ASN A 71 17.90 7.37 -5.38
C ASN A 71 17.45 8.85 -5.42
N SER A 72 18.13 9.70 -6.19
CA SER A 72 17.73 11.10 -6.31
C SER A 72 16.33 11.25 -6.88
N ASP A 73 16.01 10.44 -7.87
CA ASP A 73 14.81 10.56 -8.68
C ASP A 73 14.06 9.22 -8.77
N ILE A 74 12.78 9.28 -9.12
CA ILE A 74 11.98 8.10 -9.48
C ILE A 74 11.56 8.21 -10.93
N ASN A 75 11.99 7.26 -11.75
CA ASN A 75 11.54 7.13 -13.14
C ASN A 75 10.36 6.15 -13.23
N ILE A 76 9.39 6.48 -14.07
CA ILE A 76 8.26 5.66 -14.44
C ILE A 76 8.40 5.30 -15.91
N TYR A 77 8.66 4.05 -16.21
CA TYR A 77 8.83 3.56 -17.58
C TYR A 77 7.60 2.80 -18.03
N ARG A 78 7.08 3.11 -19.19
CA ARG A 78 6.11 2.26 -19.85
C ARG A 78 6.81 1.02 -20.43
N LEU A 79 6.24 -0.14 -20.18
CA LEU A 79 6.76 -1.42 -20.67
C LEU A 79 6.11 -1.83 -21.99
N ASP A 80 6.75 -2.77 -22.69
CA ASP A 80 6.19 -3.45 -23.85
C ASP A 80 5.01 -4.38 -23.46
N GLU A 81 4.41 -5.01 -24.43
CA GLU A 81 3.26 -5.91 -24.21
C GLU A 81 3.62 -7.18 -23.41
N THR A 82 4.88 -7.56 -23.36
CA THR A 82 5.36 -8.70 -22.55
C THR A 82 5.65 -8.31 -21.11
N TRP A 83 5.69 -7.01 -20.81
CA TRP A 83 6.02 -6.40 -19.51
C TRP A 83 7.46 -6.61 -19.06
N THR A 84 8.37 -6.94 -20.00
CA THR A 84 9.76 -7.22 -19.68
C THR A 84 10.76 -6.23 -20.27
N LYS A 85 10.29 -5.25 -21.03
CA LYS A 85 11.15 -4.28 -21.69
C LYS A 85 10.62 -2.85 -21.54
N PRO A 86 11.38 -1.92 -20.95
CA PRO A 86 11.09 -0.50 -20.98
C PRO A 86 11.12 0.03 -22.41
N VAL A 87 10.03 0.66 -22.87
CA VAL A 87 9.90 1.20 -24.23
C VAL A 87 9.79 2.72 -24.27
N ALA A 88 9.41 3.35 -23.17
CA ALA A 88 9.35 4.80 -23.05
C ALA A 88 9.50 5.23 -21.59
N LEU A 89 10.13 6.37 -21.37
CA LEU A 89 10.09 7.10 -20.10
C LEU A 89 8.77 7.87 -20.06
N ALA A 90 7.82 7.41 -19.26
CA ALA A 90 6.51 8.05 -19.11
C ALA A 90 6.60 9.29 -18.22
N ASN A 91 7.40 9.22 -17.14
CA ASN A 91 7.56 10.34 -16.22
C ASN A 91 8.86 10.21 -15.40
N THR A 92 9.30 11.34 -14.83
CA THR A 92 10.31 11.40 -13.76
C THR A 92 9.75 12.25 -12.64
N ILE A 93 9.53 11.63 -11.48
CA ILE A 93 8.95 12.26 -10.31
C ILE A 93 9.94 12.29 -9.15
N CYS A 94 9.61 12.98 -8.06
CA CYS A 94 10.45 13.09 -6.86
C CYS A 94 11.89 13.53 -7.13
N LYS A 95 12.13 14.40 -8.12
CA LYS A 95 13.47 14.85 -8.52
C LYS A 95 14.20 15.47 -7.34
N GLY A 96 15.40 14.95 -7.02
CA GLY A 96 16.23 15.39 -5.91
C GLY A 96 15.69 15.05 -4.53
N GLN A 97 14.64 14.23 -4.41
CA GLN A 97 13.98 13.94 -3.13
C GLN A 97 14.57 12.74 -2.38
N HIS A 98 15.46 11.99 -3.01
CA HIS A 98 16.10 10.79 -2.42
C HIS A 98 15.08 9.81 -1.84
N ARG A 99 14.24 9.24 -2.73
CA ARG A 99 13.18 8.30 -2.37
C ARG A 99 13.53 6.87 -2.81
N GLU A 100 13.09 5.91 -2.00
CA GLU A 100 13.24 4.46 -2.22
C GLU A 100 11.87 3.76 -2.24
N THR A 101 11.86 2.49 -2.63
CA THR A 101 10.68 1.61 -2.61
C THR A 101 9.45 2.23 -3.31
N PRO A 102 9.58 2.67 -4.57
CA PRO A 102 8.47 3.29 -5.28
C PRO A 102 7.33 2.29 -5.48
N SER A 103 6.10 2.68 -5.21
CA SER A 103 4.91 1.86 -5.47
C SER A 103 3.75 2.75 -5.90
N ILE A 104 2.91 2.28 -6.82
CA ILE A 104 1.70 2.97 -7.27
C ILE A 104 0.47 2.09 -7.02
N LEU A 105 -0.60 2.75 -6.62
CA LEU A 105 -1.96 2.25 -6.57
C LEU A 105 -2.85 3.21 -7.36
N LYS A 106 -3.84 2.68 -8.08
CA LYS A 106 -4.92 3.47 -8.66
C LYS A 106 -6.21 3.20 -7.88
N LYS A 107 -6.87 4.24 -7.42
CA LYS A 107 -8.12 4.15 -6.68
C LYS A 107 -9.07 5.26 -7.12
N ASP A 108 -10.28 4.89 -7.51
CA ASP A 108 -11.32 5.82 -7.95
C ASP A 108 -10.83 6.83 -9.02
N GLY A 109 -10.07 6.33 -10.02
CA GLY A 109 -9.50 7.13 -11.10
C GLY A 109 -8.25 7.94 -10.74
N THR A 110 -7.86 8.01 -9.48
CA THR A 110 -6.68 8.73 -8.99
C THR A 110 -5.50 7.78 -8.79
N TYR A 111 -4.33 8.15 -9.27
CA TYR A 111 -3.08 7.45 -9.00
C TYR A 111 -2.47 7.98 -7.71
N TYR A 112 -2.04 7.07 -6.84
CA TYR A 112 -1.32 7.35 -5.61
C TYR A 112 0.05 6.71 -5.68
N PHE A 113 1.08 7.50 -5.61
CA PHE A 113 2.48 7.07 -5.52
C PHE A 113 2.91 7.08 -4.06
N PHE A 114 3.59 6.04 -3.63
CA PHE A 114 4.16 5.91 -2.29
C PHE A 114 5.64 5.62 -2.36
N SER A 115 6.39 6.08 -1.37
CA SER A 115 7.82 5.81 -1.25
C SER A 115 8.32 6.05 0.16
N SER A 116 9.41 5.37 0.54
CA SER A 116 10.19 5.69 1.74
C SER A 116 11.26 6.74 1.43
N LYS A 117 11.86 7.33 2.46
CA LYS A 117 13.09 8.11 2.32
C LYS A 117 14.28 7.16 2.15
N ALA A 118 15.30 7.55 1.38
CA ALA A 118 16.57 6.84 1.28
C ALA A 118 17.37 7.05 2.59
N SER A 119 17.03 6.28 3.60
CA SER A 119 17.61 6.34 4.96
C SER A 119 18.48 5.12 5.30
N GLY A 120 18.91 4.37 4.29
CA GLY A 120 19.52 3.06 4.45
C GLY A 120 18.49 2.05 4.93
N TRP A 121 18.78 1.35 6.03
CA TRP A 121 17.84 0.37 6.60
C TRP A 121 17.02 0.92 7.78
N TYR A 122 17.17 2.21 8.14
CA TYR A 122 16.41 2.82 9.25
C TYR A 122 14.96 3.08 8.86
N PRO A 123 14.02 2.95 9.81
CA PRO A 123 12.66 3.40 9.61
C PRO A 123 12.64 4.86 9.15
N SER A 124 11.80 5.17 8.19
CA SER A 124 11.72 6.52 7.64
C SER A 124 10.29 6.92 7.27
N GLN A 125 10.08 8.23 7.20
CA GLN A 125 8.78 8.78 6.82
C GLN A 125 8.35 8.29 5.44
N THR A 126 7.24 7.54 5.39
CA THR A 126 6.53 7.28 4.14
C THR A 126 5.88 8.56 3.66
N MET A 127 6.01 8.81 2.38
CA MET A 127 5.32 9.93 1.73
C MET A 127 4.56 9.44 0.50
N TYR A 128 3.54 10.18 0.13
CA TYR A 128 2.76 9.92 -1.06
C TYR A 128 2.53 11.18 -1.89
N ALA A 129 2.25 10.97 -3.16
CA ALA A 129 1.74 11.99 -4.09
C ALA A 129 0.56 11.42 -4.86
N SER A 130 -0.28 12.27 -5.41
CA SER A 130 -1.41 11.88 -6.24
C SER A 130 -1.39 12.57 -7.60
N ALA A 131 -1.99 11.92 -8.60
CA ALA A 131 -2.14 12.45 -9.95
C ALA A 131 -3.38 11.85 -10.63
N ASP A 132 -3.95 12.58 -11.60
CA ASP A 132 -5.05 12.10 -12.44
C ASP A 132 -4.54 11.22 -13.59
N ARG A 133 -3.25 11.34 -13.93
CA ARG A 133 -2.59 10.59 -14.99
C ARG A 133 -1.17 10.22 -14.56
N ILE A 134 -0.75 9.00 -14.89
CA ILE A 134 0.59 8.50 -14.53
C ILE A 134 1.73 9.29 -15.20
N ASP A 135 1.50 9.76 -16.43
CA ASP A 135 2.40 10.59 -17.22
C ASP A 135 2.16 12.11 -17.01
N GLY A 136 1.23 12.47 -16.14
CA GLY A 136 0.84 13.84 -15.84
C GLY A 136 1.64 14.50 -14.72
N LYS A 137 1.09 15.61 -14.21
CA LYS A 137 1.66 16.34 -13.09
C LYS A 137 1.22 15.67 -11.78
N TRP A 138 2.19 15.33 -10.94
CA TRP A 138 1.95 14.81 -9.59
C TRP A 138 1.88 15.94 -8.57
N SER A 139 1.09 15.76 -7.54
CA SER A 139 1.04 16.66 -6.40
C SER A 139 2.41 16.71 -5.69
N PRO A 140 2.68 17.74 -4.87
CA PRO A 140 3.77 17.66 -3.91
C PRO A 140 3.65 16.43 -3.02
N LEU A 141 4.79 15.92 -2.53
CA LEU A 141 4.82 14.83 -1.56
C LEU A 141 4.13 15.26 -0.26
N LYS A 142 3.29 14.38 0.25
CA LYS A 142 2.60 14.51 1.54
C LYS A 142 3.03 13.38 2.46
N GLU A 143 3.09 13.65 3.75
CA GLU A 143 3.40 12.66 4.77
C GLU A 143 2.21 11.72 5.02
N ILE A 144 2.50 10.45 5.36
CA ILE A 144 1.50 9.47 5.76
C ILE A 144 2.04 8.66 6.95
N GLY A 145 1.19 8.40 7.94
CA GLY A 145 1.61 7.80 9.20
C GLY A 145 2.45 8.76 10.04
N ASN A 146 3.36 8.22 10.82
CA ASN A 146 4.31 9.01 11.60
C ASN A 146 5.69 9.10 10.90
N ASN A 147 6.60 9.90 11.46
CA ASN A 147 7.93 10.18 10.90
C ASN A 147 8.86 8.95 10.76
N SER A 148 8.49 7.82 11.32
CA SER A 148 9.21 6.54 11.21
C SER A 148 8.35 5.43 10.60
N THR A 149 7.20 5.77 10.05
CA THR A 149 6.24 4.78 9.52
C THR A 149 5.97 3.66 10.53
N TYR A 150 5.82 4.05 11.81
CA TYR A 150 5.62 3.15 12.96
C TYR A 150 6.72 2.09 13.11
N GLY A 151 7.99 2.49 12.90
CA GLY A 151 9.16 1.64 13.08
C GLY A 151 9.48 0.73 11.90
N VAL A 152 9.01 1.05 10.70
CA VAL A 152 9.31 0.30 9.48
C VAL A 152 9.73 1.21 8.32
N GLN A 153 10.40 0.64 7.32
CA GLN A 153 10.56 1.25 6.02
C GLN A 153 9.39 0.77 5.13
N PHE A 154 8.65 1.68 4.53
CA PHE A 154 7.62 1.34 3.54
C PHE A 154 8.23 0.54 2.39
N ASN A 155 7.51 -0.45 1.92
CA ASN A 155 7.98 -1.31 0.83
C ASN A 155 7.00 -1.38 -0.34
N TYR A 156 5.71 -1.59 -0.06
CA TYR A 156 4.74 -1.85 -1.12
C TYR A 156 3.31 -1.50 -0.67
N VAL A 157 2.48 -1.09 -1.63
CA VAL A 157 1.04 -0.96 -1.44
C VAL A 157 0.33 -2.12 -2.11
N GLN A 158 -0.54 -2.79 -1.37
CA GLN A 158 -1.31 -3.93 -1.85
C GLN A 158 -2.81 -3.66 -1.76
N GLN A 159 -3.50 -3.92 -2.86
CA GLN A 159 -4.95 -4.02 -2.92
C GLN A 159 -5.35 -5.49 -2.78
N THR A 160 -6.27 -5.77 -1.86
CA THR A 160 -6.87 -7.09 -1.70
C THR A 160 -8.30 -7.03 -2.20
N THR A 161 -8.63 -7.89 -3.14
CA THR A 161 -9.98 -7.99 -3.70
C THR A 161 -10.63 -9.28 -3.23
N GLY A 162 -11.91 -9.20 -2.84
CA GLY A 162 -12.71 -10.32 -2.35
C GLY A 162 -14.16 -9.87 -2.25
N THR A 163 -14.86 -10.28 -1.22
CA THR A 163 -16.19 -9.75 -0.89
C THR A 163 -16.13 -8.26 -0.52
N ARG A 164 -14.97 -7.81 -0.05
CA ARG A 164 -14.66 -6.42 0.22
C ARG A 164 -13.25 -6.07 -0.27
N GLU A 165 -13.09 -4.89 -0.86
CA GLU A 165 -11.79 -4.34 -1.17
C GLU A 165 -11.16 -3.72 0.07
N THR A 166 -9.91 -4.08 0.33
CA THR A 166 -9.10 -3.42 1.36
C THR A 166 -7.70 -3.13 0.83
N LEU A 167 -7.06 -2.14 1.41
CA LEU A 167 -5.77 -1.63 1.00
C LEU A 167 -4.81 -1.69 2.17
N GLY A 168 -3.62 -2.23 1.95
CA GLY A 168 -2.59 -2.34 2.96
C GLY A 168 -1.27 -1.73 2.49
N LEU A 169 -0.65 -0.94 3.34
CA LEU A 169 0.73 -0.48 3.18
C LEU A 169 1.66 -1.44 3.90
N TRP A 170 2.54 -2.07 3.16
CA TRP A 170 3.54 -2.99 3.68
C TRP A 170 4.83 -2.27 4.00
N GLY A 171 5.44 -2.61 5.13
CA GLY A 171 6.75 -2.11 5.50
C GLY A 171 7.60 -3.18 6.18
N PHE A 172 8.91 -3.04 6.06
CA PHE A 172 9.88 -3.91 6.70
C PHE A 172 10.56 -3.20 7.87
N HIS A 173 10.62 -3.89 9.01
CA HIS A 173 11.53 -3.58 10.10
C HIS A 173 12.81 -4.39 9.89
N TRP A 174 13.93 -3.71 9.69
CA TRP A 174 15.20 -4.32 9.35
C TRP A 174 16.08 -4.60 10.57
N GLY A 175 15.54 -5.17 11.63
CA GLY A 175 16.23 -5.36 12.91
C GLY A 175 17.57 -6.08 12.78
N ALA A 176 17.66 -7.10 11.92
CA ALA A 176 18.90 -7.87 11.75
C ALA A 176 20.06 -7.08 11.13
N GLN A 177 19.79 -6.05 10.31
CA GLN A 177 20.81 -5.23 9.66
C GLN A 177 21.34 -4.09 10.53
N TYR A 178 20.49 -3.57 11.43
CA TYR A 178 20.85 -2.39 12.23
C TYR A 178 21.10 -2.64 13.68
N HIS A 179 20.29 -3.54 14.18
CA HIS A 179 20.25 -3.78 15.60
C HIS A 179 20.51 -5.26 15.83
N HIS A 180 21.77 -5.68 15.77
CA HIS A 180 22.20 -7.05 16.15
C HIS A 180 21.65 -7.47 17.53
N ARG A 181 20.99 -6.58 18.24
CA ARG A 181 20.39 -6.77 19.55
C ARG A 181 18.94 -6.31 19.63
N ASP A 182 18.29 -6.04 18.46
CA ASP A 182 16.88 -5.71 18.47
C ASP A 182 16.08 -6.96 18.87
N PRO A 183 15.41 -6.95 20.03
CA PRO A 183 14.65 -8.10 20.51
C PRO A 183 13.47 -8.45 19.59
N ASP A 184 12.98 -7.47 18.82
CA ASP A 184 11.87 -7.67 17.89
C ASP A 184 12.33 -8.31 16.56
N GLY A 185 13.66 -8.30 16.29
CA GLY A 185 14.22 -8.88 15.08
C GLY A 185 13.74 -8.21 13.79
N THR A 186 13.77 -8.96 12.68
CA THR A 186 13.26 -8.49 11.38
C THR A 186 11.82 -8.98 11.20
N PHE A 187 10.90 -8.07 10.94
CA PHE A 187 9.49 -8.40 10.72
C PHE A 187 8.87 -7.53 9.62
N THR A 188 7.73 -7.98 9.11
CA THR A 188 6.89 -7.22 8.18
C THR A 188 5.68 -6.68 8.92
N ARG A 189 5.35 -5.42 8.63
CA ARG A 189 4.12 -4.77 9.12
C ARG A 189 3.21 -4.44 7.97
N ILE A 190 1.92 -4.66 8.17
CA ILE A 190 0.87 -4.24 7.25
C ILE A 190 0.03 -3.22 7.99
N SER A 191 -0.10 -2.05 7.41
CA SER A 191 -0.94 -0.98 7.93
C SER A 191 -2.11 -0.74 6.98
N PRO A 192 -3.34 -0.94 7.42
CA PRO A 192 -4.52 -0.58 6.63
C PRO A 192 -4.45 0.88 6.21
N ALA A 193 -4.75 1.12 4.93
CA ALA A 193 -4.71 2.44 4.33
C ALA A 193 -6.09 2.86 3.85
N THR A 194 -6.37 4.16 3.97
CA THR A 194 -7.62 4.77 3.53
C THR A 194 -7.34 5.85 2.52
N PHE A 195 -8.26 6.03 1.57
CA PHE A 195 -8.09 6.95 0.46
C PHE A 195 -9.37 7.76 0.28
N ASN A 196 -9.23 9.07 0.16
CA ASN A 196 -10.35 9.98 -0.05
C ASN A 196 -9.90 11.19 -0.87
N HIS A 197 -10.41 11.34 -2.10
CA HIS A 197 -10.21 12.51 -2.97
C HIS A 197 -8.75 13.03 -3.04
N GLY A 198 -7.80 12.14 -3.33
CA GLY A 198 -6.38 12.48 -3.44
C GLY A 198 -5.63 12.53 -2.11
N TYR A 199 -6.30 12.22 -1.01
CA TYR A 199 -5.68 12.06 0.31
C TYR A 199 -5.57 10.58 0.66
N ALA A 200 -4.45 10.21 1.28
CA ALA A 200 -4.23 8.89 1.84
C ALA A 200 -3.88 9.00 3.32
N SER A 201 -4.38 8.07 4.11
CA SER A 201 -4.05 7.98 5.53
C SER A 201 -3.70 6.54 5.92
N MET A 202 -2.94 6.39 6.98
CA MET A 202 -2.50 5.11 7.52
C MET A 202 -2.46 5.20 9.04
N ASN A 203 -3.05 4.22 9.70
CA ASN A 203 -3.05 4.11 11.15
C ASN A 203 -2.20 2.93 11.62
N TYR A 204 -1.68 3.05 12.84
CA TYR A 204 -0.94 1.99 13.48
C TYR A 204 -1.89 0.97 14.10
N PHE A 205 -1.68 -0.28 13.71
CA PHE A 205 -2.25 -1.43 14.40
C PHE A 205 -1.13 -2.42 14.70
N ARG A 206 -1.12 -2.95 15.92
CA ARG A 206 -0.10 -3.93 16.30
C ARG A 206 -0.26 -5.23 15.52
N PHE A 207 -1.50 -5.63 15.28
CA PHE A 207 -1.85 -6.82 14.52
C PHE A 207 -2.95 -6.51 13.51
N VAL A 208 -2.92 -7.20 12.39
CA VAL A 208 -3.99 -7.23 11.40
C VAL A 208 -4.38 -8.68 11.13
N GLU A 209 -5.64 -8.90 10.81
CA GLU A 209 -6.18 -10.19 10.39
C GLU A 209 -6.62 -10.09 8.93
N PHE A 210 -6.37 -11.12 8.15
CA PHE A 210 -6.94 -11.27 6.82
C PHE A 210 -8.23 -12.07 6.94
N HIS A 211 -9.35 -11.42 6.70
CA HIS A 211 -10.67 -12.00 6.79
C HIS A 211 -11.31 -12.14 5.41
N ASP A 212 -11.91 -13.26 5.11
CA ASP A 212 -12.51 -13.58 3.79
C ASP A 212 -13.65 -12.64 3.40
N GLN A 213 -14.44 -12.18 4.37
CA GLN A 213 -15.55 -11.27 4.17
C GLN A 213 -15.15 -9.79 4.27
N TYR A 214 -14.28 -9.45 5.21
CA TYR A 214 -14.00 -8.06 5.57
C TYR A 214 -12.61 -7.57 5.12
N GLY A 215 -11.80 -8.43 4.50
CA GLY A 215 -10.45 -8.09 4.01
C GLY A 215 -9.43 -7.92 5.13
N ILE A 216 -8.62 -6.86 5.09
CA ILE A 216 -7.62 -6.59 6.12
C ILE A 216 -8.29 -5.87 7.28
N ILE A 217 -8.32 -6.52 8.44
CA ILE A 217 -8.97 -6.01 9.65
C ILE A 217 -7.90 -5.68 10.68
N PRO A 218 -7.93 -4.47 11.27
CA PRO A 218 -7.08 -4.17 12.41
C PRO A 218 -7.49 -5.00 13.63
N VAL A 219 -6.50 -5.70 14.20
CA VAL A 219 -6.68 -6.43 15.47
C VAL A 219 -5.75 -5.83 16.51
N GLN A 220 -6.30 -5.39 17.61
CA GLN A 220 -5.48 -4.89 18.73
C GLN A 220 -5.66 -5.77 19.95
N ASN A 221 -4.54 -6.25 20.48
CA ASN A 221 -4.45 -7.02 21.73
C ASN A 221 -5.45 -8.18 21.87
N GLY A 222 -5.93 -8.77 20.75
CA GLY A 222 -6.88 -9.86 20.78
C GLY A 222 -7.84 -9.87 19.60
N ARG A 223 -8.86 -10.68 19.73
CA ARG A 223 -9.93 -10.82 18.74
C ARG A 223 -10.80 -9.57 18.71
N ASN A 224 -11.13 -9.05 17.55
CA ASN A 224 -12.18 -8.05 17.40
C ASN A 224 -13.54 -8.66 17.77
N LEU A 225 -14.06 -8.30 18.93
CA LEU A 225 -15.31 -8.85 19.45
C LEU A 225 -16.56 -8.22 18.82
N THR A 226 -16.40 -7.05 18.18
CA THR A 226 -17.53 -6.31 17.58
C THR A 226 -17.80 -6.70 16.15
N LEU A 227 -16.93 -7.49 15.51
CA LEU A 227 -17.08 -7.86 14.12
C LEU A 227 -18.39 -8.63 13.88
N GLY A 228 -19.31 -8.02 13.13
CA GLY A 228 -20.64 -8.58 12.89
C GLY A 228 -21.58 -8.55 14.11
N ALA A 229 -21.25 -7.79 15.15
CA ALA A 229 -22.14 -7.60 16.31
C ALA A 229 -23.37 -6.77 15.93
N THR A 230 -24.46 -6.94 16.65
CA THR A 230 -25.69 -6.14 16.46
C THR A 230 -25.46 -4.70 16.89
N VAL A 231 -25.85 -3.76 16.06
CA VAL A 231 -25.71 -2.34 16.32
C VAL A 231 -27.09 -1.68 16.43
N VAL A 232 -27.36 -1.05 17.56
CA VAL A 232 -28.62 -0.35 17.83
C VAL A 232 -28.33 1.13 18.09
N PRO A 233 -28.54 2.02 17.11
CA PRO A 233 -28.39 3.45 17.31
C PRO A 233 -29.62 4.02 18.01
N SER A 234 -29.43 5.05 18.83
CA SER A 234 -30.53 5.76 19.53
C SER A 234 -31.43 6.58 18.61
N HIS A 235 -30.96 6.90 17.42
CA HIS A 235 -31.70 7.67 16.41
C HIS A 235 -31.50 7.05 15.04
N ALA A 236 -32.45 7.32 14.14
CA ALA A 236 -32.36 6.87 12.76
C ALA A 236 -31.10 7.40 12.05
N PRO A 237 -30.59 6.69 11.03
CA PRO A 237 -29.54 7.22 10.17
C PRO A 237 -29.95 8.55 9.53
N GLY A 238 -29.01 9.49 9.47
CA GLY A 238 -29.19 10.75 8.75
C GLY A 238 -28.95 10.57 7.23
N ASP A 239 -29.21 11.63 6.47
CA ASP A 239 -29.03 11.63 5.03
C ASP A 239 -27.59 11.31 4.63
N GLY A 240 -27.44 10.38 3.69
CA GLY A 240 -26.13 9.89 3.24
C GLY A 240 -25.40 8.98 4.21
N SER A 241 -26.08 8.51 5.26
CA SER A 241 -25.54 7.51 6.20
C SER A 241 -25.59 6.11 5.60
N ALA A 242 -24.59 5.31 5.92
CA ALA A 242 -24.68 3.85 5.76
C ALA A 242 -25.58 3.23 6.85
N ALA A 243 -25.92 1.96 6.67
CA ALA A 243 -26.61 1.17 7.69
C ALA A 243 -25.76 1.06 8.97
N PRO A 244 -26.39 0.90 10.16
CA PRO A 244 -25.66 0.89 11.43
C PRO A 244 -24.60 -0.19 11.58
N ASP A 245 -24.73 -1.32 10.89
CA ASP A 245 -23.78 -2.44 10.90
C ASP A 245 -22.40 -2.07 10.38
N CYS A 246 -22.26 -0.98 9.62
CA CYS A 246 -20.95 -0.46 9.20
C CYS A 246 -20.05 -0.07 10.40
N ILE A 247 -20.63 0.17 11.58
CA ILE A 247 -19.88 0.50 12.81
C ILE A 247 -19.07 -0.71 13.32
N THR A 248 -19.52 -1.92 13.00
CA THR A 248 -18.93 -3.19 13.50
C THR A 248 -18.38 -4.06 12.37
N ASP A 249 -18.18 -3.51 11.20
CA ASP A 249 -17.67 -4.22 10.02
C ASP A 249 -16.14 -4.42 10.00
N GLY A 250 -15.45 -3.92 11.03
CA GLY A 250 -13.99 -4.04 11.18
C GLY A 250 -13.19 -3.04 10.36
N SER A 251 -13.84 -2.12 9.65
CA SER A 251 -13.17 -1.11 8.85
C SER A 251 -13.10 0.22 9.57
N ASP A 252 -11.93 0.82 9.57
CA ASP A 252 -11.69 2.21 9.99
C ASP A 252 -11.35 3.11 8.80
N MET A 253 -11.67 2.65 7.58
CA MET A 253 -11.29 3.33 6.34
C MET A 253 -12.16 4.54 6.08
N ALA A 254 -11.55 5.71 5.82
CA ALA A 254 -12.27 6.95 5.50
C ALA A 254 -13.16 6.83 4.25
N SER A 255 -12.81 5.90 3.33
CA SER A 255 -13.65 5.55 2.17
C SER A 255 -14.72 4.51 2.46
N SER A 256 -14.75 3.97 3.66
CA SER A 256 -15.78 3.00 4.05
C SER A 256 -17.10 3.67 4.29
N PRO A 257 -18.22 2.94 4.09
CA PRO A 257 -19.50 3.38 4.56
C PRO A 257 -19.41 3.75 6.05
N TYR A 258 -19.91 4.87 6.44
CA TYR A 258 -19.95 5.32 7.83
C TYR A 258 -21.36 5.66 8.28
N PHE A 259 -21.62 5.42 9.57
CA PHE A 259 -22.88 5.80 10.19
C PHE A 259 -22.89 7.28 10.53
N LYS A 260 -23.98 7.96 10.16
CA LYS A 260 -24.21 9.36 10.46
C LYS A 260 -25.57 9.49 11.14
N SER A 261 -25.59 10.03 12.35
CA SER A 261 -26.84 10.24 13.06
C SER A 261 -27.61 11.45 12.51
N SER A 262 -28.93 11.35 12.52
CA SER A 262 -29.83 12.49 12.21
C SER A 262 -29.93 13.48 13.36
N HIS A 263 -29.51 13.13 14.58
CA HIS A 263 -29.67 13.92 15.80
C HIS A 263 -28.40 13.94 16.65
N TYR A 264 -28.26 14.98 17.45
CA TYR A 264 -27.22 15.14 18.46
C TYR A 264 -27.83 15.65 19.76
N PRO A 265 -27.44 15.11 20.95
CA PRO A 265 -26.53 13.97 21.13
C PRO A 265 -27.15 12.65 20.71
N TYR A 266 -26.30 11.68 20.35
CA TYR A 266 -26.73 10.34 20.03
C TYR A 266 -25.84 9.29 20.72
N SER A 267 -26.37 8.07 20.86
CA SER A 267 -25.63 6.91 21.34
C SER A 267 -25.78 5.72 20.40
N VAL A 268 -24.86 4.83 20.48
CA VAL A 268 -24.88 3.55 19.75
C VAL A 268 -24.63 2.44 20.75
N THR A 269 -25.54 1.47 20.77
CA THR A 269 -25.37 0.25 21.56
C THR A 269 -24.85 -0.85 20.65
N ILE A 270 -23.79 -1.51 21.06
CA ILE A 270 -23.22 -2.68 20.36
C ILE A 270 -23.45 -3.90 21.24
N GLU A 271 -24.22 -4.85 20.73
CA GLU A 271 -24.54 -6.09 21.43
C GLU A 271 -23.61 -7.21 20.94
N LEU A 272 -22.73 -7.66 21.83
CA LEU A 272 -21.84 -8.78 21.53
C LEU A 272 -22.62 -10.11 21.54
N PRO A 273 -22.28 -11.07 20.65
CA PRO A 273 -23.01 -12.35 20.55
C PRO A 273 -22.91 -13.21 21.83
N GLN A 274 -21.95 -12.91 22.69
CA GLN A 274 -21.79 -13.56 24.01
C GLN A 274 -21.09 -12.63 25.00
N PRO A 275 -21.30 -12.79 26.30
CA PRO A 275 -20.57 -12.06 27.33
C PRO A 275 -19.06 -12.23 27.13
N SER A 276 -18.33 -11.13 27.04
CA SER A 276 -16.91 -11.13 26.76
C SER A 276 -16.16 -10.13 27.62
N ARG A 277 -14.90 -10.44 27.93
CA ARG A 277 -14.01 -9.49 28.61
C ARG A 277 -13.44 -8.54 27.56
N ILE A 278 -13.72 -7.25 27.71
CA ILE A 278 -13.22 -6.19 26.84
C ILE A 278 -11.94 -5.62 27.46
N SER A 279 -10.85 -5.61 26.69
CA SER A 279 -9.58 -4.99 27.10
C SER A 279 -9.38 -3.60 26.51
N GLU A 280 -10.01 -3.31 25.38
CA GLU A 280 -9.86 -2.05 24.67
C GLU A 280 -11.10 -1.73 23.82
N ILE A 281 -11.43 -0.46 23.70
CA ILE A 281 -12.46 0.04 22.76
C ILE A 281 -11.80 1.05 21.84
N LYS A 282 -11.94 0.87 20.53
CA LYS A 282 -11.51 1.81 19.50
C LYS A 282 -12.69 2.26 18.66
N SER A 283 -12.73 3.53 18.36
CA SER A 283 -13.66 4.10 17.40
C SER A 283 -12.90 4.84 16.31
N GLY A 284 -13.25 4.57 15.05
CA GLY A 284 -12.81 5.35 13.90
C GLY A 284 -13.81 6.48 13.63
N HIS A 285 -13.31 7.63 13.24
CA HIS A 285 -14.14 8.73 12.77
C HIS A 285 -13.71 9.08 11.35
N PRO A 286 -14.66 9.33 10.42
CA PRO A 286 -14.29 9.85 9.11
C PRO A 286 -13.61 11.20 9.29
N VAL A 287 -12.49 11.39 8.63
CA VAL A 287 -11.83 12.69 8.54
C VAL A 287 -12.63 13.50 7.51
N GLY A 288 -13.31 14.56 7.96
CA GLY A 288 -14.07 15.46 7.11
C GLY A 288 -13.17 16.37 6.27
#